data_64267cc2ec3d75069ae481ce2cc2d233
#
_entry.id   64267cc2ec3d75069ae481ce2cc2d233
#
_cell.length_a   1.000
_cell.length_b   1.000
_cell.length_c   1.000
_cell.angle_alpha   90.00
_cell.angle_beta   90.00
_cell.angle_gamma   90.00
#
_symmetry.space_group_name_H-M   'P 1'
#
loop_
_entity.id
_entity.type
_entity.pdbx_description
1 polymer ?
#
loop_
_entity_poly.entity_id
_entity_poly.type
_entity_poly.pdbx_seq_one_letter_code
_entity_poly.pdbx_strand_id
1 'polypeptide(L)'
;EKERKEKEISRLIRDTYSKERAKLRRRGGEYMLAVHEYESGKFTRAEGVQLATKRGLNFIALINWKKSMSQWHAESNPVFLVWFDHKGDGNPLVTRASTSKEQSKVYSKLFIEAENRWNVLRKKKPNAKALSDANWEAVRQIVMGANTPATVPKALAESDSNSLLFGIRNRLKNMRSKIGKLESTHPGAPPRAHVLEDKAKLVEPYIYIRGSRGNRGAKVPRQFL
;
A
#
# COMPACT_ATOMS: atom_id res chain seq x y z
N GLU A 1 -17.05 25.05 -10.60
CA GLU A 1 -16.89 24.67 -9.20
C GLU A 1 -16.67 23.15 -9.03
N LYS A 2 -17.46 22.29 -9.68
CA LYS A 2 -17.32 20.82 -9.66
C LYS A 2 -15.90 20.41 -10.05
N GLU A 3 -15.43 20.82 -11.22
CA GLU A 3 -14.09 20.48 -11.73
C GLU A 3 -12.98 20.90 -10.77
N ARG A 4 -13.11 22.07 -10.14
CA ARG A 4 -12.15 22.51 -9.11
C ARG A 4 -12.10 21.56 -7.92
N LYS A 5 -13.27 21.10 -7.43
CA LYS A 5 -13.35 20.13 -6.32
C LYS A 5 -12.81 18.75 -6.69
N GLU A 6 -13.03 18.30 -7.91
CA GLU A 6 -12.47 17.04 -8.42
C GLU A 6 -10.93 17.10 -8.54
N LYS A 7 -10.40 18.21 -9.01
CA LYS A 7 -8.95 18.46 -9.03
C LYS A 7 -8.36 18.49 -7.61
N GLU A 8 -9.06 19.09 -6.64
CA GLU A 8 -8.65 19.10 -5.23
C GLU A 8 -8.60 17.69 -4.64
N ILE A 9 -9.61 16.86 -4.89
CA ILE A 9 -9.64 15.45 -4.48
C ILE A 9 -8.46 14.69 -5.09
N SER A 10 -8.26 14.82 -6.40
CA SER A 10 -7.17 14.16 -7.12
C SER A 10 -5.80 14.54 -6.57
N ARG A 11 -5.61 15.83 -6.25
CA ARG A 11 -4.39 16.33 -5.62
C ARG A 11 -4.20 15.74 -4.22
N LEU A 12 -5.25 15.75 -3.39
CA LEU A 12 -5.19 15.21 -2.02
C LEU A 12 -4.83 13.70 -2.03
N ILE A 13 -5.44 12.93 -2.92
CA ILE A 13 -5.14 11.50 -3.09
C ILE A 13 -3.67 11.31 -3.47
N ARG A 14 -3.21 11.99 -4.52
CA ARG A 14 -1.83 11.90 -5.02
C ARG A 14 -0.81 12.26 -3.94
N ASP A 15 -1.02 13.39 -3.27
CA ASP A 15 -0.07 13.92 -2.29
C ASP A 15 -0.02 13.01 -1.04
N THR A 16 -1.19 12.52 -0.57
CA THR A 16 -1.25 11.57 0.55
C THR A 16 -0.61 10.24 0.19
N TYR A 17 -0.93 9.68 -0.97
CA TYR A 17 -0.35 8.42 -1.43
C TYR A 17 1.17 8.51 -1.56
N SER A 18 1.69 9.59 -2.14
CA SER A 18 3.13 9.85 -2.25
C SER A 18 3.81 9.92 -0.88
N LYS A 19 3.17 10.63 0.07
CA LYS A 19 3.66 10.81 1.44
C LYS A 19 3.71 9.49 2.22
N GLU A 20 2.63 8.72 2.18
CA GLU A 20 2.56 7.43 2.87
C GLU A 20 3.52 6.41 2.25
N ARG A 21 3.64 6.39 0.91
CA ARG A 21 4.62 5.54 0.24
C ARG A 21 6.07 5.90 0.61
N ALA A 22 6.39 7.19 0.77
CA ALA A 22 7.70 7.61 1.26
C ALA A 22 7.98 7.11 2.68
N LYS A 23 6.98 7.12 3.57
CA LYS A 23 7.11 6.53 4.92
C LYS A 23 7.41 5.02 4.84
N LEU A 24 6.71 4.29 3.97
CA LEU A 24 6.97 2.85 3.80
C LEU A 24 8.41 2.58 3.36
N ARG A 25 8.94 3.36 2.41
CA ARG A 25 10.32 3.21 1.93
C ARG A 25 11.35 3.44 3.04
N ARG A 26 11.19 4.52 3.81
CA ARG A 26 12.11 4.87 4.90
C ARG A 26 12.13 3.86 6.02
N ARG A 27 11.05 3.11 6.20
CA ARG A 27 10.92 2.05 7.19
C ARG A 27 11.31 0.67 6.67
N GLY A 28 11.96 0.57 5.50
CA GLY A 28 12.33 -0.69 4.87
C GLY A 28 13.06 -1.66 5.79
N GLY A 29 14.06 -1.19 6.55
CA GLY A 29 14.74 -2.04 7.52
C GLY A 29 13.82 -2.56 8.64
N GLU A 30 12.85 -1.78 9.11
CA GLU A 30 11.86 -2.25 10.08
C GLU A 30 10.97 -3.36 9.50
N TYR A 31 10.61 -3.25 8.21
CA TYR A 31 9.92 -4.31 7.50
C TYR A 31 10.77 -5.58 7.37
N MET A 32 12.06 -5.45 7.06
CA MET A 32 12.99 -6.59 7.02
C MET A 32 13.05 -7.31 8.36
N LEU A 33 13.16 -6.57 9.47
CA LEU A 33 13.15 -7.15 10.81
C LEU A 33 11.82 -7.83 11.13
N ALA A 34 10.71 -7.21 10.76
CA ALA A 34 9.38 -7.79 10.97
C ALA A 34 9.15 -9.05 10.12
N VAL A 35 9.70 -9.13 8.90
CA VAL A 35 9.70 -10.34 8.07
C VAL A 35 10.51 -11.44 8.75
N HIS A 36 11.71 -11.13 9.26
CA HIS A 36 12.53 -12.09 9.98
C HIS A 36 11.79 -12.67 11.19
N GLU A 37 11.12 -11.85 11.99
CA GLU A 37 10.30 -12.31 13.12
C GLU A 37 9.09 -13.14 12.67
N TYR A 38 8.42 -12.70 11.60
CA TYR A 38 7.28 -13.40 11.03
C TYR A 38 7.64 -14.82 10.58
N GLU A 39 8.79 -14.98 9.95
CA GLU A 39 9.27 -16.28 9.45
C GLU A 39 9.82 -17.16 10.56
N SER A 40 10.63 -16.61 11.47
CA SER A 40 11.21 -17.33 12.60
C SER A 40 10.13 -17.85 13.57
N GLY A 41 9.08 -17.06 13.80
CA GLY A 41 7.94 -17.44 14.64
C GLY A 41 6.93 -18.35 13.93
N LYS A 42 7.09 -18.63 12.63
CA LYS A 42 6.14 -19.38 11.79
C LYS A 42 4.70 -18.86 11.94
N PHE A 43 4.55 -17.54 11.99
CA PHE A 43 3.28 -16.88 12.27
C PHE A 43 2.23 -17.16 11.21
N THR A 44 1.00 -17.37 11.65
CA THR A 44 -0.18 -17.35 10.80
C THR A 44 -0.43 -15.96 10.23
N ARG A 45 -1.32 -15.83 9.24
CA ARG A 45 -1.71 -14.54 8.70
C ARG A 45 -2.27 -13.59 9.78
N ALA A 46 -3.07 -14.10 10.72
CA ALA A 46 -3.67 -13.31 11.80
C ALA A 46 -2.59 -12.73 12.73
N GLU A 47 -1.64 -13.56 13.15
CA GLU A 47 -0.50 -13.13 13.96
C GLU A 47 0.39 -12.14 13.22
N GLY A 48 0.57 -12.30 11.91
CA GLY A 48 1.28 -11.33 11.07
C GLY A 48 0.59 -9.96 11.02
N VAL A 49 -0.74 -9.92 10.98
CA VAL A 49 -1.52 -8.67 11.11
C VAL A 49 -1.30 -8.03 12.46
N GLN A 50 -1.31 -8.83 13.55
CA GLN A 50 -1.05 -8.34 14.91
C GLN A 50 0.38 -7.79 15.05
N LEU A 51 1.39 -8.49 14.52
CA LEU A 51 2.78 -8.05 14.49
C LEU A 51 2.91 -6.70 13.77
N ALA A 52 2.34 -6.59 12.56
CA ALA A 52 2.35 -5.35 11.79
C ALA A 52 1.68 -4.21 12.57
N THR A 53 0.51 -4.45 13.15
CA THR A 53 -0.24 -3.47 13.95
C THR A 53 0.56 -3.01 15.17
N LYS A 54 1.13 -3.95 15.93
CA LYS A 54 1.97 -3.64 17.11
C LYS A 54 3.17 -2.76 16.77
N ARG A 55 3.74 -2.94 15.58
CA ARG A 55 4.89 -2.16 15.09
C ARG A 55 4.48 -0.91 14.31
N GLY A 56 3.18 -0.66 14.13
CA GLY A 56 2.67 0.43 13.30
C GLY A 56 3.10 0.29 11.83
N LEU A 57 3.23 -0.94 11.33
CA LEU A 57 3.56 -1.27 9.95
C LEU A 57 2.30 -1.56 9.14
N ASN A 58 2.38 -1.35 7.82
CA ASN A 58 1.33 -1.75 6.90
C ASN A 58 1.47 -3.24 6.57
N PHE A 59 0.42 -4.04 6.82
CA PHE A 59 0.48 -5.48 6.62
C PHE A 59 0.67 -5.88 5.15
N ILE A 60 0.06 -5.16 4.21
CA ILE A 60 0.24 -5.45 2.77
C ILE A 60 1.69 -5.23 2.37
N ALA A 61 2.30 -4.14 2.84
CA ALA A 61 3.71 -3.88 2.60
C ALA A 61 4.60 -4.94 3.27
N LEU A 62 4.25 -5.44 4.46
CA LEU A 62 4.98 -6.53 5.12
C LEU A 62 5.00 -7.80 4.26
N ILE A 63 3.86 -8.19 3.69
CA ILE A 63 3.78 -9.36 2.80
C ILE A 63 4.57 -9.13 1.50
N ASN A 64 4.54 -7.92 0.95
CA ASN A 64 5.35 -7.58 -0.22
C ASN A 64 6.85 -7.67 0.10
N TRP A 65 7.28 -7.17 1.27
CA TRP A 65 8.66 -7.31 1.74
C TRP A 65 9.05 -8.78 1.90
N LYS A 66 8.20 -9.60 2.53
CA LYS A 66 8.42 -11.05 2.65
C LYS A 66 8.67 -11.68 1.28
N LYS A 67 7.77 -11.46 0.32
CA LYS A 67 7.90 -11.99 -1.04
C LYS A 67 9.19 -11.52 -1.72
N SER A 68 9.51 -10.25 -1.64
CA SER A 68 10.71 -9.69 -2.26
C SER A 68 11.98 -10.22 -1.61
N MET A 69 12.02 -10.34 -0.28
CA MET A 69 13.17 -10.89 0.44
C MET A 69 13.43 -12.35 0.07
N SER A 70 12.38 -13.19 -0.04
CA SER A 70 12.50 -14.58 -0.48
C SER A 70 13.08 -14.65 -1.90
N GLN A 71 12.64 -13.77 -2.81
CA GLN A 71 13.16 -13.68 -4.17
C GLN A 71 14.63 -13.25 -4.17
N TRP A 72 14.99 -12.19 -3.47
CA TRP A 72 16.36 -11.68 -3.40
C TRP A 72 17.34 -12.66 -2.74
N HIS A 73 16.85 -13.48 -1.80
CA HIS A 73 17.63 -14.56 -1.23
C HIS A 73 17.93 -15.63 -2.28
N ALA A 74 16.91 -16.08 -3.03
CA ALA A 74 17.09 -17.05 -4.12
C ALA A 74 18.01 -16.56 -5.25
N GLU A 75 17.95 -15.25 -5.56
CA GLU A 75 18.77 -14.59 -6.58
C GLU A 75 20.17 -14.19 -6.08
N SER A 76 20.50 -14.42 -4.82
CA SER A 76 21.73 -13.97 -4.19
C SER A 76 22.00 -12.45 -4.40
N ASN A 77 20.96 -11.63 -4.23
CA ASN A 77 21.03 -10.21 -4.50
C ASN A 77 22.16 -9.54 -3.67
N PRO A 78 23.13 -8.86 -4.31
CA PRO A 78 24.31 -8.32 -3.62
C PRO A 78 23.98 -7.35 -2.47
N VAL A 79 22.88 -6.61 -2.56
CA VAL A 79 22.45 -5.68 -1.50
C VAL A 79 22.08 -6.41 -0.21
N PHE A 80 21.61 -7.66 -0.30
CA PHE A 80 21.10 -8.42 0.85
C PHE A 80 21.97 -9.59 1.29
N LEU A 81 23.13 -9.85 0.67
CA LEU A 81 24.02 -10.94 1.08
C LEU A 81 24.40 -10.86 2.57
N VAL A 82 24.65 -9.66 3.07
CA VAL A 82 24.96 -9.44 4.49
C VAL A 82 23.75 -9.77 5.40
N TRP A 83 22.53 -9.52 4.94
CA TRP A 83 21.32 -9.85 5.68
C TRP A 83 21.09 -11.37 5.79
N PHE A 84 21.34 -12.07 4.71
CA PHE A 84 21.12 -13.53 4.62
C PHE A 84 22.34 -14.35 5.09
N ASP A 85 23.34 -13.69 5.65
CA ASP A 85 24.61 -14.31 6.12
C ASP A 85 25.35 -15.12 5.07
N HIS A 86 25.21 -14.75 3.80
CA HIS A 86 25.99 -15.37 2.73
C HIS A 86 27.44 -14.94 2.78
N LYS A 87 28.33 -15.89 2.53
CA LYS A 87 29.77 -15.63 2.28
C LYS A 87 29.89 -15.04 0.87
N GLY A 88 30.43 -13.87 0.75
CA GLY A 88 30.68 -13.21 -0.54
C GLY A 88 30.78 -11.70 -0.42
N ASP A 89 31.31 -11.08 -1.48
CA ASP A 89 31.42 -9.63 -1.59
C ASP A 89 30.06 -9.03 -1.91
N GLY A 90 29.30 -8.71 -0.86
CA GLY A 90 28.02 -8.01 -0.97
C GLY A 90 28.22 -6.56 -1.45
N ASN A 91 27.14 -5.81 -1.49
CA ASN A 91 27.21 -4.38 -1.78
C ASN A 91 28.10 -3.68 -0.73
N PRO A 92 29.17 -2.99 -1.13
CA PRO A 92 30.16 -2.40 -0.21
C PRO A 92 29.58 -1.30 0.70
N LEU A 93 28.38 -0.81 0.40
CA LEU A 93 27.68 0.16 1.24
C LEU A 93 27.01 -0.48 2.47
N VAL A 94 26.92 -1.81 2.53
CA VAL A 94 26.24 -2.54 3.61
C VAL A 94 27.27 -3.02 4.63
N THR A 95 27.32 -2.37 5.77
CA THR A 95 28.16 -2.82 6.91
C THR A 95 27.45 -3.91 7.69
N ARG A 96 28.17 -4.99 8.06
CA ARG A 96 27.66 -6.06 8.90
C ARG A 96 27.51 -5.57 10.34
N ALA A 97 26.38 -5.90 10.97
CA ALA A 97 26.08 -5.63 12.37
C ALA A 97 25.91 -6.94 13.16
N SER A 98 26.00 -6.85 14.49
CA SER A 98 26.03 -8.03 15.37
C SER A 98 24.66 -8.71 15.52
N THR A 99 23.57 -7.96 15.35
CA THR A 99 22.20 -8.48 15.51
C THR A 99 21.31 -8.07 14.34
N SER A 100 20.25 -8.87 14.07
CA SER A 100 19.24 -8.55 13.05
C SER A 100 18.60 -7.16 13.28
N LYS A 101 18.43 -6.78 14.55
CA LYS A 101 17.88 -5.46 14.92
C LYS A 101 18.82 -4.32 14.56
N GLU A 102 20.11 -4.48 14.77
CA GLU A 102 21.13 -3.49 14.39
C GLU A 102 21.29 -3.46 12.87
N GLN A 103 21.33 -4.64 12.24
CA GLN A 103 21.40 -4.77 10.79
C GLN A 103 20.20 -4.08 10.12
N SER A 104 18.99 -4.19 10.68
CA SER A 104 17.80 -3.49 10.15
C SER A 104 17.95 -1.97 10.19
N LYS A 105 18.64 -1.42 11.19
CA LYS A 105 18.95 0.02 11.27
C LYS A 105 19.95 0.45 10.20
N VAL A 106 20.95 -0.39 9.90
CA VAL A 106 21.92 -0.14 8.80
C VAL A 106 21.14 -0.03 7.49
N TYR A 107 20.25 -0.99 7.18
CA TYR A 107 19.44 -0.92 5.97
C TYR A 107 18.47 0.28 5.95
N SER A 108 17.89 0.64 7.08
CA SER A 108 17.02 1.84 7.14
C SER A 108 17.78 3.11 6.77
N LYS A 109 19.00 3.28 7.28
CA LYS A 109 19.87 4.42 6.94
C LYS A 109 20.26 4.40 5.45
N LEU A 110 20.62 3.22 4.94
CA LEU A 110 21.01 3.03 3.55
C LEU A 110 19.86 3.40 2.59
N PHE A 111 18.65 2.96 2.88
CA PHE A 111 17.47 3.25 2.07
C PHE A 111 17.10 4.74 2.07
N ILE A 112 17.19 5.39 3.24
CA ILE A 112 16.97 6.83 3.37
C ILE A 112 18.02 7.60 2.56
N GLU A 113 19.27 7.21 2.64
CA GLU A 113 20.35 7.88 1.91
C GLU A 113 20.20 7.71 0.39
N ALA A 114 19.84 6.52 -0.09
CA ALA A 114 19.56 6.29 -1.50
C ALA A 114 18.40 7.16 -2.02
N GLU A 115 17.33 7.31 -1.22
CA GLU A 115 16.21 8.21 -1.54
C GLU A 115 16.68 9.67 -1.60
N ASN A 116 17.51 10.12 -0.64
CA ASN A 116 18.04 11.47 -0.59
C ASN A 116 18.90 11.79 -1.82
N ARG A 117 19.85 10.90 -2.15
CA ARG A 117 20.73 11.04 -3.33
C ARG A 117 19.92 11.12 -4.61
N TRP A 118 18.91 10.27 -4.76
CA TRP A 118 18.01 10.30 -5.89
C TRP A 118 17.23 11.62 -5.98
N ASN A 119 16.68 12.10 -4.87
CA ASN A 119 15.92 13.34 -4.84
C ASN A 119 16.80 14.55 -5.17
N VAL A 120 18.05 14.59 -4.69
CA VAL A 120 19.03 15.64 -5.03
C VAL A 120 19.36 15.61 -6.51
N LEU A 121 19.62 14.41 -7.07
CA LEU A 121 19.90 14.27 -8.50
C LEU A 121 18.72 14.74 -9.35
N ARG A 122 17.49 14.34 -9.02
CA ARG A 122 16.28 14.70 -9.77
C ARG A 122 15.96 16.20 -9.72
N LYS A 123 16.34 16.89 -8.64
CA LYS A 123 16.24 18.36 -8.58
C LYS A 123 17.20 19.02 -9.57
N LYS A 124 18.43 18.49 -9.71
CA LYS A 124 19.46 19.02 -10.62
C LYS A 124 19.24 18.56 -12.07
N LYS A 125 18.84 17.32 -12.26
CA LYS A 125 18.62 16.67 -13.56
C LYS A 125 17.25 15.98 -13.57
N PRO A 126 16.14 16.67 -13.91
CA PRO A 126 14.78 16.13 -13.88
C PRO A 126 14.58 14.86 -14.73
N ASN A 127 15.35 14.69 -15.79
CA ASN A 127 15.29 13.55 -16.71
C ASN A 127 16.25 12.41 -16.35
N ALA A 128 16.96 12.49 -15.21
CA ALA A 128 17.85 11.41 -14.77
C ALA A 128 17.07 10.09 -14.62
N LYS A 129 17.65 9.00 -15.13
CA LYS A 129 17.06 7.65 -15.09
C LYS A 129 17.69 6.77 -14.01
N ALA A 130 18.93 7.04 -13.63
CA ALA A 130 19.69 6.26 -12.67
C ALA A 130 20.68 7.16 -11.90
N LEU A 131 21.17 6.67 -10.76
CA LEU A 131 22.34 7.23 -10.08
C LEU A 131 23.60 6.83 -10.84
N SER A 132 24.64 7.66 -10.79
CA SER A 132 25.93 7.38 -11.46
C SER A 132 26.72 6.26 -10.79
N ASP A 133 26.58 6.10 -9.50
CA ASP A 133 27.23 5.03 -8.72
C ASP A 133 26.34 3.77 -8.75
N ALA A 134 26.91 2.66 -9.23
CA ALA A 134 26.20 1.40 -9.42
C ALA A 134 25.71 0.79 -8.09
N ASN A 135 26.45 0.95 -7.00
CA ASN A 135 26.07 0.42 -5.70
C ASN A 135 24.87 1.18 -5.11
N TRP A 136 24.89 2.51 -5.22
CA TRP A 136 23.76 3.33 -4.82
C TRP A 136 22.55 3.14 -5.72
N GLU A 137 22.77 2.91 -7.01
CA GLU A 137 21.69 2.61 -7.94
C GLU A 137 21.02 1.28 -7.61
N ALA A 138 21.77 0.24 -7.28
CA ALA A 138 21.24 -1.03 -6.83
C ALA A 138 20.32 -0.86 -5.60
N VAL A 139 20.77 -0.10 -4.60
CA VAL A 139 19.95 0.21 -3.42
C VAL A 139 18.70 1.03 -3.78
N ARG A 140 18.85 2.04 -4.66
CA ARG A 140 17.72 2.85 -5.13
C ARG A 140 16.65 1.99 -5.82
N GLN A 141 17.06 1.03 -6.64
CA GLN A 141 16.12 0.13 -7.33
C GLN A 141 15.29 -0.70 -6.34
N ILE A 142 15.86 -1.13 -5.22
CA ILE A 142 15.14 -1.85 -4.17
C ILE A 142 13.97 -1.01 -3.62
N VAL A 143 14.22 0.25 -3.31
CA VAL A 143 13.21 1.09 -2.60
C VAL A 143 12.38 1.97 -3.50
N MET A 144 12.85 2.30 -4.70
CA MET A 144 12.22 3.25 -5.61
C MET A 144 12.01 2.70 -7.03
N GLY A 145 12.42 1.48 -7.31
CA GLY A 145 12.23 0.81 -8.60
C GLY A 145 10.76 0.52 -8.90
N ALA A 146 10.49 -0.07 -10.06
CA ALA A 146 9.13 -0.41 -10.49
C ALA A 146 8.46 -1.46 -9.57
N ASN A 147 9.23 -2.45 -9.11
CA ASN A 147 8.75 -3.57 -8.29
C ASN A 147 9.18 -3.46 -6.83
N THR A 148 9.12 -2.26 -6.27
CA THR A 148 9.49 -2.05 -4.86
C THR A 148 8.45 -2.66 -3.90
N PRO A 149 8.87 -3.30 -2.79
CA PRO A 149 7.96 -3.81 -1.77
C PRO A 149 7.13 -2.72 -1.07
N ALA A 150 7.53 -1.45 -1.17
CA ALA A 150 6.74 -0.32 -0.69
C ALA A 150 5.51 0.02 -1.59
N THR A 151 5.21 -0.80 -2.59
CA THR A 151 4.04 -0.61 -3.44
C THR A 151 2.79 -1.21 -2.79
N VAL A 152 1.82 -0.38 -2.46
CA VAL A 152 0.48 -0.78 -2.02
C VAL A 152 -0.51 -0.35 -3.09
N PRO A 153 -1.36 -1.27 -3.60
CA PRO A 153 -2.30 -0.96 -4.68
C PRO A 153 -3.24 0.19 -4.32
N LYS A 154 -3.45 1.11 -5.27
CA LYS A 154 -4.38 2.24 -5.09
C LYS A 154 -5.83 1.78 -4.99
N ALA A 155 -6.21 0.72 -5.69
CA ALA A 155 -7.59 0.24 -5.77
C ALA A 155 -8.16 -0.25 -4.42
N LEU A 156 -7.30 -0.71 -3.50
CA LEU A 156 -7.70 -1.08 -2.13
C LEU A 156 -7.67 0.12 -1.18
N ALA A 157 -7.42 1.30 -1.73
CA ALA A 157 -6.90 2.43 -1.00
C ALA A 157 -7.88 3.10 -0.03
N GLU A 158 -9.19 2.93 -0.16
CA GLU A 158 -10.13 3.74 0.62
C GLU A 158 -10.98 2.93 1.60
N SER A 159 -11.17 1.64 1.37
CA SER A 159 -12.07 0.79 2.16
C SER A 159 -11.38 -0.09 3.18
N ASP A 160 -10.10 -0.42 2.97
CA ASP A 160 -9.33 -1.30 3.82
C ASP A 160 -8.47 -0.49 4.81
N SER A 161 -8.45 -0.92 6.08
CA SER A 161 -7.59 -0.34 7.13
C SER A 161 -6.09 -0.41 6.79
N ASN A 162 -5.69 -1.32 5.91
CA ASN A 162 -4.33 -1.42 5.37
C ASN A 162 -4.05 -0.47 4.19
N SER A 163 -5.04 0.27 3.74
CA SER A 163 -4.90 1.24 2.67
C SER A 163 -4.07 2.45 3.08
N LEU A 164 -3.22 2.94 2.17
CA LEU A 164 -2.44 4.17 2.40
C LEU A 164 -3.33 5.43 2.49
N LEU A 165 -4.57 5.37 2.03
CA LEU A 165 -5.52 6.49 2.07
C LEU A 165 -6.53 6.38 3.21
N PHE A 166 -6.44 5.34 4.05
CA PHE A 166 -7.39 5.11 5.13
C PHE A 166 -7.55 6.34 6.05
N GLY A 167 -6.45 6.98 6.40
CA GLY A 167 -6.46 8.17 7.27
C GLY A 167 -7.23 9.38 6.71
N ILE A 168 -7.42 9.46 5.38
CA ILE A 168 -8.17 10.54 4.74
C ILE A 168 -9.55 10.10 4.21
N ARG A 169 -9.95 8.85 4.45
CA ARG A 169 -11.21 8.27 3.93
C ARG A 169 -12.43 9.15 4.20
N ASN A 170 -12.60 9.58 5.43
CA ASN A 170 -13.76 10.41 5.81
C ASN A 170 -13.72 11.79 5.14
N ARG A 171 -12.53 12.37 4.98
CA ARG A 171 -12.36 13.63 4.26
C ARG A 171 -12.73 13.46 2.79
N LEU A 172 -12.27 12.40 2.13
CA LEU A 172 -12.63 12.10 0.74
C LEU A 172 -14.13 11.89 0.58
N LYS A 173 -14.77 11.12 1.49
CA LYS A 173 -16.22 10.91 1.51
C LYS A 173 -16.97 12.25 1.59
N ASN A 174 -16.56 13.14 2.50
CA ASN A 174 -17.19 14.45 2.67
C ASN A 174 -17.00 15.34 1.42
N MET A 175 -15.81 15.32 0.80
CA MET A 175 -15.56 16.10 -0.41
C MET A 175 -16.42 15.60 -1.59
N ARG A 176 -16.55 14.28 -1.76
CA ARG A 176 -17.41 13.66 -2.78
C ARG A 176 -18.88 13.97 -2.54
N SER A 177 -19.35 13.92 -1.29
CA SER A 177 -20.70 14.30 -0.92
C SER A 177 -21.04 15.75 -1.29
N LYS A 178 -20.08 16.68 -1.11
CA LYS A 178 -20.24 18.08 -1.53
C LYS A 178 -20.41 18.20 -3.06
N ILE A 179 -19.68 17.40 -3.84
CA ILE A 179 -19.85 17.35 -5.30
C ILE A 179 -21.25 16.84 -5.66
N GLY A 180 -21.66 15.71 -5.05
CA GLY A 180 -23.01 15.16 -5.28
C GLY A 180 -24.13 16.15 -4.93
N LYS A 181 -23.97 16.93 -3.84
CA LYS A 181 -24.91 18.01 -3.51
C LYS A 181 -24.95 19.09 -4.58
N LEU A 182 -23.78 19.55 -5.08
CA LEU A 182 -23.74 20.53 -6.18
C LEU A 182 -24.45 20.02 -7.43
N GLU A 183 -24.25 18.73 -7.75
CA GLU A 183 -24.92 18.11 -8.92
C GLU A 183 -26.43 17.98 -8.76
N SER A 184 -26.92 17.81 -7.53
CA SER A 184 -28.37 17.62 -7.28
C SER A 184 -29.12 18.94 -7.02
N THR A 185 -28.44 19.99 -6.49
CA THR A 185 -29.10 21.22 -6.07
C THR A 185 -28.80 22.42 -6.97
N HIS A 186 -27.92 22.28 -7.97
CA HIS A 186 -27.62 23.35 -8.90
C HIS A 186 -28.85 23.69 -9.75
N PRO A 187 -29.21 24.97 -9.97
CA PRO A 187 -30.39 25.35 -10.77
C PRO A 187 -30.42 24.76 -12.19
N GLY A 188 -29.25 24.46 -12.77
CA GLY A 188 -29.13 23.77 -14.06
C GLY A 188 -28.97 22.25 -13.95
N ALA A 189 -29.20 21.64 -12.78
CA ALA A 189 -29.13 20.21 -12.66
C ALA A 189 -30.30 19.55 -13.40
N PRO A 190 -30.07 18.49 -14.18
CA PRO A 190 -31.16 17.79 -14.82
C PRO A 190 -32.12 17.21 -13.74
N PRO A 191 -33.42 17.23 -13.97
CA PRO A 191 -34.37 16.60 -13.05
C PRO A 191 -34.03 15.11 -12.92
N ARG A 192 -33.87 14.64 -11.69
CA ARG A 192 -33.56 13.24 -11.41
C ARG A 192 -34.79 12.58 -10.81
N ALA A 193 -35.31 11.58 -11.48
CA ALA A 193 -36.30 10.67 -10.91
C ALA A 193 -35.56 9.54 -10.16
N HIS A 194 -36.11 9.12 -9.04
CA HIS A 194 -35.67 7.86 -8.41
C HIS A 194 -36.27 6.72 -9.24
N VAL A 195 -35.41 5.93 -9.86
CA VAL A 195 -35.78 4.73 -10.58
C VAL A 195 -35.22 3.51 -9.85
N LEU A 196 -36.01 2.43 -9.87
CA LEU A 196 -35.53 1.13 -9.44
C LEU A 196 -34.92 0.45 -10.66
N GLU A 197 -33.61 0.19 -10.58
CA GLU A 197 -32.91 -0.60 -11.59
C GLU A 197 -32.51 -1.95 -10.99
N ASP A 198 -32.72 -3.00 -11.73
CA ASP A 198 -32.21 -4.31 -11.36
C ASP A 198 -30.70 -4.33 -11.46
N LYS A 199 -30.10 -5.06 -10.55
CA LYS A 199 -28.64 -5.28 -10.60
C LYS A 199 -28.30 -6.05 -11.88
N ALA A 200 -27.14 -5.72 -12.49
CA ALA A 200 -26.65 -6.42 -13.67
C ALA A 200 -26.60 -7.96 -13.51
N LYS A 201 -26.40 -8.42 -12.27
CA LYS A 201 -26.54 -9.82 -11.88
C LYS A 201 -27.72 -9.94 -10.93
N LEU A 202 -28.80 -10.52 -11.42
CA LEU A 202 -29.99 -10.78 -10.63
C LEU A 202 -29.69 -11.80 -9.52
N VAL A 203 -30.15 -11.51 -8.32
CA VAL A 203 -30.03 -12.39 -7.17
C VAL A 203 -31.41 -12.76 -6.70
N GLU A 204 -31.74 -14.04 -6.72
CA GLU A 204 -32.97 -14.56 -6.16
C GLU A 204 -33.04 -14.23 -4.65
N PRO A 205 -34.16 -13.63 -4.19
CA PRO A 205 -34.36 -13.31 -2.80
C PRO A 205 -34.55 -14.57 -1.95
N TYR A 206 -34.25 -14.44 -0.67
CA TYR A 206 -34.51 -15.49 0.32
C TYR A 206 -35.57 -15.03 1.30
N ILE A 207 -36.40 -15.97 1.79
CA ILE A 207 -37.21 -15.72 2.97
C ILE A 207 -36.27 -15.65 4.17
N TYR A 208 -36.35 -14.57 4.94
CA TYR A 208 -35.55 -14.47 6.19
C TYR A 208 -36.38 -15.02 7.34
N ILE A 209 -35.90 -16.16 7.93
CA ILE A 209 -36.57 -16.78 9.07
C ILE A 209 -36.55 -15.79 10.23
N ARG A 210 -37.74 -15.52 10.78
CA ARG A 210 -37.95 -14.52 11.84
C ARG A 210 -37.37 -13.12 11.54
N GLY A 211 -37.33 -12.75 10.25
CA GLY A 211 -36.83 -11.43 9.80
C GLY A 211 -35.31 -11.22 9.95
N SER A 212 -34.54 -12.20 10.38
CA SER A 212 -33.10 -12.09 10.57
C SER A 212 -32.34 -12.29 9.26
N ARG A 213 -31.55 -11.28 8.85
CA ARG A 213 -30.69 -11.35 7.64
C ARG A 213 -29.65 -12.46 7.67
N GLY A 214 -29.24 -12.90 8.85
CA GLY A 214 -28.29 -14.00 9.04
C GLY A 214 -28.93 -15.38 8.90
N ASN A 215 -30.25 -15.47 9.01
CA ASN A 215 -30.97 -16.74 8.97
C ASN A 215 -31.81 -16.86 7.70
N ARG A 216 -31.17 -17.36 6.63
CA ARG A 216 -31.78 -17.48 5.30
C ARG A 216 -32.56 -18.77 5.19
N GLY A 217 -33.85 -18.68 4.85
CA GLY A 217 -34.70 -19.80 4.51
C GLY A 217 -34.70 -20.11 3.00
N ALA A 218 -35.83 -20.54 2.48
CA ALA A 218 -35.96 -20.90 1.08
C ALA A 218 -35.72 -19.71 0.13
N LYS A 219 -35.15 -19.99 -1.03
CA LYS A 219 -35.12 -19.06 -2.16
C LYS A 219 -36.51 -18.88 -2.73
N VAL A 220 -36.88 -17.67 -3.04
CA VAL A 220 -38.12 -17.34 -3.69
C VAL A 220 -37.80 -16.84 -5.09
N PRO A 221 -38.30 -17.54 -6.15
CA PRO A 221 -38.13 -17.05 -7.51
C PRO A 221 -38.87 -15.72 -7.70
N ARG A 222 -38.28 -14.81 -8.46
CA ARG A 222 -38.97 -13.57 -8.87
C ARG A 222 -40.07 -13.93 -9.83
N GLN A 223 -41.29 -13.80 -9.40
CA GLN A 223 -42.50 -14.00 -10.24
C GLN A 223 -43.34 -12.75 -10.14
N PHE A 224 -43.90 -12.33 -11.28
CA PHE A 224 -45.03 -11.42 -11.31
C PHE A 224 -46.31 -12.24 -11.07
N LEU A 225 -47.16 -11.70 -10.22
CA LEU A 225 -48.52 -12.22 -10.03
C LEU A 225 -49.36 -11.91 -11.27
#